data_2d75d2ffa1107c726dae519c1a9cdc46
#
_entry.id   2d75d2ffa1107c726dae519c1a9cdc46
#
_cell.length_a   1.000
_cell.length_b   1.000
_cell.length_c   1.000
_cell.angle_alpha   90.00
_cell.angle_beta   90.00
_cell.angle_gamma   90.00
#
_symmetry.space_group_name_H-M   'P 1'
#
loop_
_entity.id
_entity.type
_entity.pdbx_description
1 polymer ?
#
loop_
_entity_poly.entity_id
_entity_poly.type
_entity_poly.pdbx_seq_one_letter_code
_entity_poly.pdbx_strand_id
1 'polypeptide(L)'
;MALQCGIVGLPNVGKSTLFNALSSAKAEAANFPFCTIEPNVGVVTVPDRRLQVLENLVNPNRVMPTVIEFVDIAGLVKGASKGEGLGNKFLANIREVDAIVHVVRCFKDDNVVHVAGGVDPVFDKEVIDSELQLKDLESVEKKIQRIEKIAKSGEAKAKKDLEILSNFKKCLLEGKNARSIDVDKEELEAVRDLHLLTIKPVLYVANVDESSILTGNEYVDQLRNSIQDENAEIIILCAAIESQIAEFDDPDEKAMFLSEYGLEESGLNKLIAGAYSLLDLITYFTAGVQEVRAWTIKKGWKAPQAAGVIHTDFERGFIKAEVIKLKDYEQYKSEAACRENGKIAIEGKEYVVHDGDIMHFRFNV
;
A
#
# COMPACT_ATOMS: atom_id res chain seq x y z
N MET A 1 -11.21 -0.07 9.17
CA MET A 1 -10.44 -1.28 8.83
C MET A 1 -9.05 -0.81 8.42
N ALA A 2 -8.02 -1.50 8.89
CA ALA A 2 -6.67 -1.24 8.41
C ALA A 2 -6.61 -1.56 6.91
N LEU A 3 -5.82 -0.79 6.15
CA LEU A 3 -5.64 -1.02 4.72
C LEU A 3 -4.61 -2.12 4.52
N GLN A 4 -4.89 -3.03 3.59
CA GLN A 4 -4.14 -4.26 3.40
C GLN A 4 -3.42 -4.29 2.04
N CYS A 5 -2.13 -4.64 2.07
CA CYS A 5 -1.32 -4.93 0.89
C CYS A 5 -1.06 -6.42 0.78
N GLY A 6 -1.48 -7.04 -0.31
CA GLY A 6 -1.23 -8.45 -0.57
C GLY A 6 0.14 -8.66 -1.23
N ILE A 7 1.01 -9.47 -0.62
CA ILE A 7 2.29 -9.84 -1.22
C ILE A 7 2.09 -11.05 -2.12
N VAL A 8 2.38 -10.87 -3.40
CA VAL A 8 2.28 -11.92 -4.42
C VAL A 8 3.63 -12.15 -5.09
N GLY A 9 3.80 -13.31 -5.70
CA GLY A 9 5.00 -13.68 -6.45
C GLY A 9 5.02 -15.18 -6.73
N LEU A 10 5.79 -15.58 -7.73
CA LEU A 10 6.01 -17.00 -8.05
C LEU A 10 6.78 -17.70 -6.90
N PRO A 11 6.78 -19.02 -6.85
CA PRO A 11 7.63 -19.76 -5.89
C PRO A 11 9.10 -19.38 -6.04
N ASN A 12 9.82 -19.33 -4.93
CA ASN A 12 11.26 -19.10 -4.85
C ASN A 12 11.77 -17.73 -5.35
N VAL A 13 10.92 -16.71 -5.36
CA VAL A 13 11.29 -15.31 -5.66
C VAL A 13 11.74 -14.51 -4.43
N GLY A 14 11.74 -15.14 -3.23
CA GLY A 14 12.08 -14.46 -1.97
C GLY A 14 10.88 -13.91 -1.20
N LYS A 15 9.64 -14.20 -1.64
CA LYS A 15 8.40 -13.71 -1.02
C LYS A 15 8.30 -14.02 0.48
N SER A 16 8.51 -15.28 0.87
CA SER A 16 8.42 -15.69 2.28
C SER A 16 9.54 -15.10 3.14
N THR A 17 10.75 -14.94 2.59
CA THR A 17 11.87 -14.28 3.27
C THR A 17 11.51 -12.82 3.54
N LEU A 18 10.97 -12.11 2.55
CA LEU A 18 10.53 -10.73 2.68
C LEU A 18 9.39 -10.59 3.70
N PHE A 19 8.39 -11.48 3.63
CA PHE A 19 7.27 -11.46 4.58
C PHE A 19 7.71 -11.76 6.01
N ASN A 20 8.66 -12.68 6.20
CA ASN A 20 9.22 -12.98 7.52
C ASN A 20 10.00 -11.79 8.07
N ALA A 21 10.81 -11.11 7.27
CA ALA A 21 11.51 -9.90 7.65
C ALA A 21 10.55 -8.77 8.05
N LEU A 22 9.48 -8.54 7.27
CA LEU A 22 8.38 -7.64 7.63
C LEU A 22 7.70 -8.04 8.95
N SER A 23 7.50 -9.35 9.14
CA SER A 23 6.83 -9.88 10.33
C SER A 23 7.71 -9.85 11.59
N SER A 24 9.03 -9.89 11.45
CA SER A 24 9.97 -9.76 12.58
C SER A 24 9.95 -8.33 13.15
N ALA A 25 9.67 -7.32 12.34
CA ALA A 25 9.42 -5.95 12.78
C ALA A 25 8.12 -5.78 13.63
N LYS A 26 7.38 -6.89 13.89
CA LYS A 26 6.15 -6.95 14.70
C LYS A 26 6.31 -6.62 16.18
N ALA A 27 7.51 -6.64 16.76
CA ALA A 27 7.67 -6.56 18.21
C ALA A 27 7.02 -5.30 18.84
N GLU A 28 6.93 -4.21 18.07
CA GLU A 28 6.27 -2.98 18.51
C GLU A 28 4.77 -2.91 18.16
N ALA A 29 4.34 -3.64 17.11
CA ALA A 29 2.95 -3.63 16.65
C ALA A 29 1.97 -4.40 17.56
N ALA A 30 2.45 -5.33 18.39
CA ALA A 30 1.62 -6.13 19.31
C ALA A 30 0.84 -5.30 20.36
N ASN A 31 1.21 -4.03 20.53
CA ASN A 31 0.57 -3.09 21.46
C ASN A 31 -0.56 -2.26 20.83
N PHE A 32 -0.87 -2.46 19.55
CA PHE A 32 -1.95 -1.70 18.89
C PHE A 32 -3.32 -2.33 19.17
N PRO A 33 -4.28 -1.55 19.74
CA PRO A 33 -5.64 -2.02 19.88
C PRO A 33 -6.27 -2.26 18.49
N PHE A 34 -6.97 -3.41 18.35
CA PHE A 34 -7.69 -3.85 17.13
C PHE A 34 -6.86 -4.56 16.05
N CYS A 35 -5.59 -4.91 16.29
CA CYS A 35 -4.87 -5.80 15.40
C CYS A 35 -5.23 -7.26 15.71
N THR A 36 -5.92 -7.92 14.79
CA THR A 36 -6.17 -9.36 14.86
C THR A 36 -4.90 -10.10 14.42
N ILE A 37 -4.37 -10.99 15.26
CA ILE A 37 -3.25 -11.85 14.88
C ILE A 37 -3.82 -12.98 14.03
N GLU A 38 -3.83 -12.81 12.72
CA GLU A 38 -4.15 -13.88 11.78
C GLU A 38 -2.88 -14.49 11.21
N PRO A 39 -2.84 -15.82 10.99
CA PRO A 39 -1.74 -16.44 10.27
C PRO A 39 -1.67 -15.81 8.86
N ASN A 40 -0.49 -15.43 8.43
CA ASN A 40 -0.20 -14.77 7.17
C ASN A 40 -0.57 -13.26 7.08
N VAL A 41 -0.89 -12.59 8.19
CA VAL A 41 -1.03 -11.13 8.25
C VAL A 41 0.10 -10.55 9.10
N GLY A 42 0.91 -9.69 8.49
CA GLY A 42 1.94 -8.91 9.14
C GLY A 42 1.48 -7.47 9.36
N VAL A 43 1.35 -7.06 10.62
CA VAL A 43 1.08 -5.65 10.97
C VAL A 43 2.43 -4.97 11.18
N VAL A 44 2.69 -3.91 10.43
CA VAL A 44 4.00 -3.25 10.39
C VAL A 44 3.82 -1.76 10.64
N THR A 45 4.70 -1.21 11.47
CA THR A 45 4.75 0.22 11.74
C THR A 45 5.23 0.98 10.50
N VAL A 46 4.54 2.05 10.15
CA VAL A 46 4.97 2.97 9.09
C VAL A 46 6.08 3.88 9.64
N PRO A 47 7.30 3.82 9.10
CA PRO A 47 8.39 4.68 9.53
C PRO A 47 8.06 6.15 9.25
N ASP A 48 8.09 7.00 10.28
CA ASP A 48 7.82 8.43 10.13
C ASP A 48 8.72 9.25 11.06
N ARG A 49 9.73 9.91 10.50
CA ARG A 49 10.68 10.75 11.25
C ARG A 49 9.99 11.93 11.96
N ARG A 50 8.81 12.34 11.50
CA ARG A 50 8.04 13.43 12.11
C ARG A 50 7.53 13.08 13.50
N LEU A 51 7.25 11.80 13.75
CA LEU A 51 6.90 11.33 15.10
C LEU A 51 8.04 11.54 16.10
N GLN A 52 9.28 11.21 15.71
CA GLN A 52 10.47 11.43 16.54
C GLN A 52 10.68 12.93 16.85
N VAL A 53 10.45 13.78 15.83
CA VAL A 53 10.51 15.25 16.04
C VAL A 53 9.47 15.70 17.07
N LEU A 54 8.23 15.23 16.94
CA LEU A 54 7.15 15.57 17.88
C LEU A 54 7.39 15.00 19.27
N GLU A 55 7.90 13.78 19.39
CA GLU A 55 8.30 13.16 20.66
C GLU A 55 9.32 14.02 21.39
N ASN A 56 10.39 14.44 20.71
CA ASN A 56 11.43 15.29 21.29
C ASN A 56 10.93 16.68 21.71
N LEU A 57 9.94 17.24 21.02
CA LEU A 57 9.39 18.56 21.31
C LEU A 57 8.34 18.53 22.41
N VAL A 58 7.51 17.51 22.47
CA VAL A 58 6.36 17.40 23.39
C VAL A 58 6.72 16.65 24.66
N ASN A 59 7.70 15.72 24.57
CA ASN A 59 8.07 14.76 25.62
C ASN A 59 6.84 14.03 26.21
N PRO A 60 6.08 13.30 25.37
CA PRO A 60 4.82 12.68 25.76
C PRO A 60 5.03 11.43 26.61
N ASN A 61 4.01 11.01 27.34
CA ASN A 61 4.01 9.73 28.05
C ASN A 61 3.99 8.52 27.09
N ARG A 62 3.48 8.71 25.87
CA ARG A 62 3.31 7.65 24.88
C ARG A 62 3.41 8.19 23.46
N VAL A 63 4.06 7.42 22.58
CA VAL A 63 4.10 7.68 21.13
C VAL A 63 3.41 6.54 20.41
N MET A 64 2.50 6.85 19.49
CA MET A 64 1.72 5.89 18.72
C MET A 64 1.90 6.15 17.23
N PRO A 65 2.72 5.33 16.54
CA PRO A 65 2.84 5.40 15.09
C PRO A 65 1.58 4.86 14.40
N THR A 66 1.50 5.04 13.09
CA THR A 66 0.50 4.35 12.26
C THR A 66 1.03 2.99 11.80
N VAL A 67 0.11 2.13 11.38
CA VAL A 67 0.44 0.78 10.90
C VAL A 67 -0.20 0.51 9.55
N ILE A 68 0.40 -0.41 8.80
CA ILE A 68 -0.13 -0.99 7.56
C ILE A 68 -0.10 -2.52 7.68
N GLU A 69 -1.04 -3.19 7.07
CA GLU A 69 -1.11 -4.65 7.07
C GLU A 69 -0.58 -5.21 5.75
N PHE A 70 0.32 -6.18 5.86
CA PHE A 70 0.77 -7.00 4.74
C PHE A 70 0.21 -8.40 4.88
N VAL A 71 -0.38 -8.93 3.79
CA VAL A 71 -0.95 -10.28 3.75
C VAL A 71 -0.07 -11.15 2.85
N ASP A 72 0.50 -12.23 3.39
CA ASP A 72 1.21 -13.21 2.57
C ASP A 72 0.19 -14.05 1.79
N ILE A 73 0.07 -13.74 0.52
CA ILE A 73 -0.81 -14.50 -0.38
C ILE A 73 0.00 -15.68 -0.94
N ALA A 74 -0.44 -16.90 -0.61
CA ALA A 74 0.22 -18.14 -1.05
C ALA A 74 0.47 -18.12 -2.57
N GLY A 75 1.69 -18.53 -2.97
CA GLY A 75 2.15 -18.40 -4.35
C GLY A 75 1.23 -19.05 -5.38
N LEU A 76 1.13 -18.43 -6.52
CA LEU A 76 0.38 -18.90 -7.68
C LEU A 76 1.04 -20.15 -8.28
N VAL A 77 0.25 -21.19 -8.53
CA VAL A 77 0.61 -22.28 -9.41
C VAL A 77 -0.06 -22.04 -10.76
N LYS A 78 0.67 -22.17 -11.86
CA LYS A 78 0.16 -22.00 -13.23
C LYS A 78 -1.14 -22.79 -13.43
N GLY A 79 -2.20 -22.12 -13.93
CA GLY A 79 -3.52 -22.73 -14.14
C GLY A 79 -4.52 -22.44 -13.01
N ALA A 80 -4.23 -21.49 -12.13
CA ALA A 80 -5.10 -21.09 -11.03
C ALA A 80 -6.50 -20.63 -11.47
N SER A 81 -6.60 -19.98 -12.63
CA SER A 81 -7.87 -19.51 -13.22
C SER A 81 -8.80 -20.65 -13.66
N LYS A 82 -8.27 -21.86 -13.91
CA LYS A 82 -9.06 -23.01 -14.34
C LYS A 82 -9.77 -23.77 -13.21
N GLY A 83 -9.71 -23.26 -11.99
CA GLY A 83 -10.64 -23.64 -10.91
C GLY A 83 -10.19 -24.81 -10.03
N GLU A 84 -8.96 -25.23 -10.05
CA GLU A 84 -8.46 -26.26 -9.15
C GLU A 84 -7.94 -25.67 -7.82
N GLY A 85 -8.72 -25.80 -6.76
CA GLY A 85 -8.38 -25.69 -5.33
C GLY A 85 -7.61 -24.46 -4.88
N LEU A 86 -6.28 -24.47 -4.97
CA LEU A 86 -5.39 -23.43 -4.45
C LEU A 86 -5.47 -22.11 -5.23
N GLY A 87 -5.73 -22.16 -6.55
CA GLY A 87 -5.86 -20.96 -7.38
C GLY A 87 -7.06 -20.10 -7.03
N ASN A 88 -8.21 -20.69 -6.68
CA ASN A 88 -9.37 -19.92 -6.26
C ASN A 88 -9.16 -19.22 -4.92
N LYS A 89 -8.41 -19.81 -3.98
CA LYS A 89 -8.03 -19.15 -2.72
C LYS A 89 -7.10 -17.97 -2.97
N PHE A 90 -6.11 -18.12 -3.84
CA PHE A 90 -5.19 -17.05 -4.25
C PHE A 90 -5.98 -15.84 -4.80
N LEU A 91 -6.88 -16.08 -5.76
CA LEU A 91 -7.70 -15.02 -6.37
C LEU A 91 -8.68 -14.38 -5.36
N ALA A 92 -9.20 -15.16 -4.40
CA ALA A 92 -10.05 -14.64 -3.33
C ALA A 92 -9.25 -13.72 -2.40
N ASN A 93 -8.07 -14.14 -1.97
CA ASN A 93 -7.21 -13.32 -1.10
C ASN A 93 -6.78 -12.01 -1.79
N ILE A 94 -6.43 -12.04 -3.10
CA ILE A 94 -6.14 -10.80 -3.84
C ILE A 94 -7.37 -9.89 -3.88
N ARG A 95 -8.58 -10.45 -3.95
CA ARG A 95 -9.81 -9.63 -3.99
C ARG A 95 -10.03 -8.83 -2.71
N GLU A 96 -9.61 -9.37 -1.57
CA GLU A 96 -9.83 -8.77 -0.24
C GLU A 96 -8.84 -7.64 0.08
N VAL A 97 -7.62 -7.66 -0.46
CA VAL A 97 -6.61 -6.62 -0.21
C VAL A 97 -6.86 -5.35 -1.04
N ASP A 98 -6.32 -4.21 -0.58
CA ASP A 98 -6.50 -2.91 -1.23
C ASP A 98 -5.46 -2.65 -2.34
N ALA A 99 -4.23 -3.18 -2.20
CA ALA A 99 -3.13 -3.06 -3.16
C ALA A 99 -2.33 -4.35 -3.25
N ILE A 100 -1.51 -4.46 -4.28
CA ILE A 100 -0.65 -5.62 -4.55
C ILE A 100 0.81 -5.21 -4.43
N VAL A 101 1.59 -5.98 -3.68
CA VAL A 101 3.06 -5.94 -3.67
C VAL A 101 3.54 -7.16 -4.45
N HIS A 102 4.01 -6.94 -5.67
CA HIS A 102 4.43 -8.02 -6.56
C HIS A 102 5.94 -8.23 -6.49
N VAL A 103 6.36 -9.30 -5.81
CA VAL A 103 7.78 -9.67 -5.67
C VAL A 103 8.23 -10.45 -6.90
N VAL A 104 9.26 -9.93 -7.56
CA VAL A 104 9.85 -10.50 -8.78
C VAL A 104 11.32 -10.82 -8.54
N ARG A 105 11.76 -11.99 -8.95
CA ARG A 105 13.15 -12.41 -8.83
C ARG A 105 14.02 -11.73 -9.89
N CYS A 106 15.01 -10.98 -9.44
CA CYS A 106 15.98 -10.26 -10.26
C CYS A 106 17.43 -10.62 -9.89
N PHE A 107 17.68 -11.90 -9.52
CA PHE A 107 19.01 -12.41 -9.16
C PHE A 107 19.19 -13.84 -9.67
N LYS A 108 20.44 -14.22 -9.94
CA LYS A 108 20.85 -15.60 -10.23
C LYS A 108 21.33 -16.28 -8.96
N ASP A 109 20.85 -17.49 -8.72
CA ASP A 109 21.37 -18.39 -7.69
C ASP A 109 21.13 -19.82 -8.14
N ASP A 110 22.21 -20.55 -8.35
CA ASP A 110 22.17 -21.93 -8.85
C ASP A 110 21.59 -22.90 -7.80
N ASN A 111 21.59 -22.52 -6.51
CA ASN A 111 21.00 -23.32 -5.44
C ASN A 111 19.49 -23.13 -5.30
N VAL A 112 18.93 -22.11 -5.94
CA VAL A 112 17.49 -21.79 -5.89
C VAL A 112 16.84 -22.16 -7.22
N VAL A 113 16.12 -23.27 -7.24
CA VAL A 113 15.42 -23.75 -8.45
C VAL A 113 14.39 -22.72 -8.90
N HIS A 114 14.46 -22.30 -10.18
CA HIS A 114 13.44 -21.46 -10.80
C HIS A 114 12.38 -22.31 -11.49
N VAL A 115 11.11 -21.96 -11.34
CA VAL A 115 9.96 -22.73 -11.86
C VAL A 115 9.98 -22.81 -13.39
N ALA A 116 10.54 -21.78 -14.07
CA ALA A 116 10.62 -21.70 -15.53
C ALA A 116 12.00 -22.13 -16.12
N GLY A 117 12.93 -22.59 -15.28
CA GLY A 117 14.25 -23.06 -15.73
C GLY A 117 15.30 -21.97 -15.98
N GLY A 118 14.98 -20.69 -15.72
CA GLY A 118 15.87 -19.53 -15.82
C GLY A 118 15.23 -18.28 -15.20
N VAL A 119 16.04 -17.26 -14.89
CA VAL A 119 15.55 -15.98 -14.34
C VAL A 119 15.03 -15.14 -15.50
N ASP A 120 13.75 -14.88 -15.52
CA ASP A 120 13.07 -13.99 -16.47
C ASP A 120 11.98 -13.19 -15.73
N PRO A 121 12.31 -11.96 -15.29
CA PRO A 121 11.40 -11.15 -14.49
C PRO A 121 10.15 -10.71 -15.26
N VAL A 122 10.23 -10.58 -16.58
CA VAL A 122 9.09 -10.22 -17.43
C VAL A 122 8.13 -11.39 -17.53
N PHE A 123 8.64 -12.59 -17.80
CA PHE A 123 7.84 -13.80 -17.83
C PHE A 123 7.18 -14.09 -16.47
N ASP A 124 7.92 -13.92 -15.36
CA ASP A 124 7.39 -14.14 -14.01
C ASP A 124 6.22 -13.21 -13.70
N LYS A 125 6.34 -11.93 -14.09
CA LYS A 125 5.26 -10.94 -13.99
C LYS A 125 4.06 -11.35 -14.84
N GLU A 126 4.29 -11.68 -16.11
CA GLU A 126 3.23 -12.01 -17.06
C GLU A 126 2.43 -13.27 -16.67
N VAL A 127 3.05 -14.23 -16.00
CA VAL A 127 2.35 -15.42 -15.47
C VAL A 127 1.28 -15.02 -14.46
N ILE A 128 1.61 -14.13 -13.52
CA ILE A 128 0.64 -13.66 -12.52
C ILE A 128 -0.40 -12.76 -13.19
N ASP A 129 0.02 -11.81 -14.00
CA ASP A 129 -0.91 -10.89 -14.67
C ASP A 129 -1.92 -11.63 -15.53
N SER A 130 -1.49 -12.63 -16.29
CA SER A 130 -2.38 -13.43 -17.15
C SER A 130 -3.49 -14.15 -16.36
N GLU A 131 -3.15 -14.72 -15.21
CA GLU A 131 -4.15 -15.39 -14.36
C GLU A 131 -5.17 -14.40 -13.77
N LEU A 132 -4.72 -13.21 -13.38
CA LEU A 132 -5.61 -12.15 -12.88
C LEU A 132 -6.49 -11.60 -14.01
N GLN A 133 -5.92 -11.35 -15.19
CA GLN A 133 -6.62 -10.87 -16.38
C GLN A 133 -7.70 -11.84 -16.86
N LEU A 134 -7.39 -13.13 -16.89
CA LEU A 134 -8.37 -14.16 -17.26
C LEU A 134 -9.57 -14.17 -16.30
N LYS A 135 -9.32 -13.97 -14.99
CA LYS A 135 -10.40 -13.92 -14.00
C LYS A 135 -11.24 -12.65 -14.13
N ASP A 136 -10.60 -11.53 -14.39
CA ASP A 136 -11.29 -10.27 -14.63
C ASP A 136 -12.12 -10.33 -15.91
N LEU A 137 -11.57 -10.89 -16.98
CA LEU A 137 -12.25 -11.09 -18.25
C LEU A 137 -13.54 -11.90 -18.08
N GLU A 138 -13.49 -13.01 -17.33
CA GLU A 138 -14.68 -13.82 -16.97
C GLU A 138 -15.76 -12.97 -16.27
N SER A 139 -15.34 -12.12 -15.33
CA SER A 139 -16.25 -11.26 -14.57
C SER A 139 -16.90 -10.18 -15.45
N VAL A 140 -16.09 -9.54 -16.29
CA VAL A 140 -16.55 -8.52 -17.25
C VAL A 140 -17.51 -9.11 -18.26
N GLU A 141 -17.20 -10.27 -18.85
CA GLU A 141 -18.07 -10.94 -19.83
C GLU A 141 -19.42 -11.34 -19.24
N LYS A 142 -19.43 -11.86 -18.01
CA LYS A 142 -20.68 -12.17 -17.31
C LYS A 142 -21.56 -10.92 -17.10
N LYS A 143 -20.93 -9.79 -16.76
CA LYS A 143 -21.66 -8.53 -16.60
C LYS A 143 -22.16 -7.99 -17.94
N ILE A 144 -21.38 -8.03 -18.99
CA ILE A 144 -21.79 -7.65 -20.36
C ILE A 144 -23.04 -8.43 -20.76
N GLN A 145 -23.06 -9.76 -20.63
CA GLN A 145 -24.21 -10.60 -20.99
C GLN A 145 -25.50 -10.23 -20.23
N ARG A 146 -25.38 -9.76 -18.99
CA ARG A 146 -26.54 -9.29 -18.20
C ARG A 146 -27.02 -7.92 -18.69
N ILE A 147 -26.09 -6.98 -18.90
CA ILE A 147 -26.42 -5.60 -19.27
C ILE A 147 -26.91 -5.50 -20.72
N GLU A 148 -26.41 -6.34 -21.65
CA GLU A 148 -26.90 -6.36 -23.04
C GLU A 148 -28.43 -6.57 -23.13
N LYS A 149 -29.01 -7.39 -22.26
CA LYS A 149 -30.46 -7.61 -22.23
C LYS A 149 -31.21 -6.35 -21.83
N ILE A 150 -30.66 -5.57 -20.91
CA ILE A 150 -31.24 -4.31 -20.41
C ILE A 150 -31.01 -3.21 -21.44
N ALA A 151 -29.82 -3.11 -22.05
CA ALA A 151 -29.52 -2.12 -23.08
C ALA A 151 -30.42 -2.24 -24.31
N LYS A 152 -30.84 -3.48 -24.66
CA LYS A 152 -31.80 -3.72 -25.75
C LYS A 152 -33.21 -3.14 -25.48
N SER A 153 -33.58 -2.93 -24.20
CA SER A 153 -34.82 -2.26 -23.83
C SER A 153 -34.77 -0.71 -24.00
N GLY A 154 -33.58 -0.16 -24.33
CA GLY A 154 -33.45 1.27 -24.62
C GLY A 154 -32.91 2.11 -23.46
N GLU A 155 -32.58 1.50 -22.32
CA GLU A 155 -32.07 2.21 -21.14
C GLU A 155 -30.71 2.85 -21.43
N ALA A 156 -30.65 4.20 -21.34
CA ALA A 156 -29.45 4.98 -21.68
C ALA A 156 -28.22 4.64 -20.79
N LYS A 157 -28.45 4.44 -19.50
CA LYS A 157 -27.40 4.06 -18.55
C LYS A 157 -26.80 2.70 -18.93
N ALA A 158 -27.64 1.71 -19.23
CA ALA A 158 -27.16 0.38 -19.61
C ALA A 158 -26.35 0.39 -20.91
N LYS A 159 -26.65 1.29 -21.85
CA LYS A 159 -25.84 1.45 -23.07
C LYS A 159 -24.46 2.03 -22.76
N LYS A 160 -24.38 3.05 -21.87
CA LYS A 160 -23.12 3.63 -21.44
C LYS A 160 -22.27 2.62 -20.67
N ASP A 161 -22.87 1.91 -19.72
CA ASP A 161 -22.18 0.86 -18.95
C ASP A 161 -21.65 -0.25 -19.88
N LEU A 162 -22.39 -0.60 -20.94
CA LEU A 162 -21.95 -1.60 -21.94
C LEU A 162 -20.72 -1.14 -22.72
N GLU A 163 -20.67 0.15 -23.09
CA GLU A 163 -19.49 0.73 -23.77
C GLU A 163 -18.27 0.69 -22.87
N ILE A 164 -18.41 1.12 -21.62
CA ILE A 164 -17.34 1.07 -20.60
C ILE A 164 -16.82 -0.36 -20.42
N LEU A 165 -17.71 -1.33 -20.19
CA LEU A 165 -17.35 -2.73 -20.04
C LEU A 165 -16.66 -3.31 -21.27
N SER A 166 -17.05 -2.86 -22.48
CA SER A 166 -16.41 -3.27 -23.73
C SER A 166 -14.97 -2.78 -23.82
N ASN A 167 -14.68 -1.57 -23.32
CA ASN A 167 -13.33 -1.03 -23.24
C ASN A 167 -12.45 -1.85 -22.27
N PHE A 168 -12.97 -2.20 -21.08
CA PHE A 168 -12.29 -3.08 -20.16
C PHE A 168 -12.03 -4.47 -20.76
N LYS A 169 -13.05 -5.06 -21.41
CA LYS A 169 -12.91 -6.34 -22.11
C LYS A 169 -11.79 -6.30 -23.16
N LYS A 170 -11.76 -5.25 -23.99
CA LYS A 170 -10.75 -5.06 -25.02
C LYS A 170 -9.35 -4.98 -24.41
N CYS A 171 -9.17 -4.17 -23.37
CA CYS A 171 -7.89 -4.06 -22.65
C CYS A 171 -7.38 -5.42 -22.15
N LEU A 172 -8.24 -6.19 -21.48
CA LEU A 172 -7.90 -7.51 -20.95
C LEU A 172 -7.57 -8.51 -22.06
N LEU A 173 -8.28 -8.48 -23.20
CA LEU A 173 -7.99 -9.33 -24.36
C LEU A 173 -6.67 -8.97 -25.06
N GLU A 174 -6.22 -7.72 -24.94
CA GLU A 174 -4.90 -7.28 -25.40
C GLU A 174 -3.75 -7.68 -24.44
N GLY A 175 -4.05 -8.40 -23.35
CA GLY A 175 -3.08 -8.78 -22.34
C GLY A 175 -2.64 -7.63 -21.45
N LYS A 176 -3.45 -6.56 -21.33
CA LYS A 176 -3.16 -5.42 -20.48
C LYS A 176 -3.97 -5.49 -19.19
N ASN A 177 -3.42 -4.93 -18.12
CA ASN A 177 -4.09 -4.83 -16.84
C ASN A 177 -5.14 -3.71 -16.84
N ALA A 178 -6.27 -3.88 -16.16
CA ALA A 178 -7.35 -2.87 -16.11
C ALA A 178 -6.87 -1.52 -15.56
N ARG A 179 -5.84 -1.48 -14.70
CA ARG A 179 -5.21 -0.26 -14.19
C ARG A 179 -4.51 0.60 -15.24
N SER A 180 -4.22 0.06 -16.43
CA SER A 180 -3.63 0.82 -17.54
C SER A 180 -4.64 1.66 -18.32
N ILE A 181 -5.93 1.50 -18.04
CA ILE A 181 -6.99 2.30 -18.65
C ILE A 181 -7.12 3.61 -17.87
N ASP A 182 -7.04 4.74 -18.56
CA ASP A 182 -7.40 6.04 -17.98
C ASP A 182 -8.92 6.14 -17.92
N VAL A 183 -9.48 6.13 -16.72
CA VAL A 183 -10.93 6.10 -16.46
C VAL A 183 -11.33 7.18 -15.49
N ASP A 184 -12.50 7.77 -15.73
CA ASP A 184 -13.10 8.72 -14.81
C ASP A 184 -13.86 8.03 -13.66
N LYS A 185 -14.37 8.83 -12.70
CA LYS A 185 -15.11 8.32 -11.55
C LYS A 185 -16.40 7.57 -11.92
N GLU A 186 -17.06 7.99 -13.00
CA GLU A 186 -18.31 7.37 -13.44
C GLU A 186 -18.04 6.02 -14.09
N GLU A 187 -16.96 5.93 -14.86
CA GLU A 187 -16.49 4.69 -15.48
C GLU A 187 -16.03 3.67 -14.42
N LEU A 188 -15.32 4.13 -13.38
CA LEU A 188 -14.97 3.29 -12.23
C LEU A 188 -16.20 2.75 -11.49
N GLU A 189 -17.24 3.57 -11.35
CA GLU A 189 -18.48 3.13 -10.69
C GLU A 189 -19.18 2.03 -11.50
N ALA A 190 -19.11 2.07 -12.84
CA ALA A 190 -19.68 1.04 -13.71
C ALA A 190 -19.03 -0.35 -13.56
N VAL A 191 -17.78 -0.43 -13.06
CA VAL A 191 -17.06 -1.70 -12.85
C VAL A 191 -16.83 -2.05 -11.38
N ARG A 192 -17.22 -1.18 -10.46
CA ARG A 192 -16.93 -1.29 -9.02
C ARG A 192 -17.41 -2.60 -8.39
N ASP A 193 -18.61 -3.05 -8.74
CA ASP A 193 -19.21 -4.28 -8.25
C ASP A 193 -18.51 -5.56 -8.76
N LEU A 194 -17.65 -5.45 -9.77
CA LEU A 194 -16.88 -6.57 -10.29
C LEU A 194 -15.66 -6.90 -9.43
N HIS A 195 -15.20 -5.95 -8.62
CA HIS A 195 -13.98 -6.10 -7.81
C HIS A 195 -12.82 -6.65 -8.64
N LEU A 196 -12.54 -5.98 -9.78
CA LEU A 196 -11.49 -6.39 -10.70
C LEU A 196 -10.15 -6.46 -9.99
N LEU A 197 -9.40 -7.54 -10.24
CA LEU A 197 -8.11 -7.81 -9.61
C LEU A 197 -7.00 -6.94 -10.22
N THR A 198 -7.03 -6.80 -11.55
CA THR A 198 -6.01 -6.05 -12.31
C THR A 198 -6.21 -4.53 -12.28
N ILE A 199 -7.30 -4.02 -11.68
CA ILE A 199 -7.51 -2.59 -11.45
C ILE A 199 -6.81 -2.10 -10.18
N LYS A 200 -6.48 -3.02 -9.26
CA LYS A 200 -5.80 -2.69 -8.01
C LYS A 200 -4.44 -2.06 -8.29
N PRO A 201 -4.04 -1.04 -7.49
CA PRO A 201 -2.70 -0.48 -7.57
C PRO A 201 -1.66 -1.54 -7.24
N VAL A 202 -0.50 -1.47 -7.91
CA VAL A 202 0.59 -2.43 -7.77
C VAL A 202 1.90 -1.72 -7.49
N LEU A 203 2.68 -2.28 -6.56
CA LEU A 203 4.06 -1.92 -6.26
C LEU A 203 4.93 -3.13 -6.58
N TYR A 204 5.88 -2.99 -7.49
CA TYR A 204 6.81 -4.06 -7.81
C TYR A 204 8.00 -4.03 -6.87
N VAL A 205 8.40 -5.22 -6.43
CA VAL A 205 9.62 -5.43 -5.64
C VAL A 205 10.58 -6.25 -6.48
N ALA A 206 11.62 -5.62 -6.99
CA ALA A 206 12.73 -6.30 -7.64
C ALA A 206 13.66 -6.85 -6.56
N ASN A 207 13.54 -8.15 -6.25
CA ASN A 207 14.42 -8.83 -5.31
C ASN A 207 15.73 -9.18 -6.02
N VAL A 208 16.81 -8.51 -5.64
CA VAL A 208 18.14 -8.62 -6.24
C VAL A 208 19.12 -9.34 -5.31
N ASP A 209 20.32 -9.68 -5.83
CA ASP A 209 21.46 -10.06 -5.02
C ASP A 209 22.10 -8.86 -4.29
N GLU A 210 22.98 -9.15 -3.34
CA GLU A 210 23.65 -8.13 -2.51
C GLU A 210 24.43 -7.12 -3.35
N SER A 211 25.07 -7.54 -4.43
CA SER A 211 25.90 -6.68 -5.30
C SER A 211 25.07 -5.67 -6.10
N SER A 212 23.81 -5.95 -6.30
CA SER A 212 22.88 -5.16 -7.14
C SER A 212 21.95 -4.25 -6.33
N ILE A 213 22.05 -4.22 -4.99
CA ILE A 213 21.08 -3.54 -4.11
C ILE A 213 21.03 -2.02 -4.32
N LEU A 214 22.15 -1.38 -4.68
CA LEU A 214 22.24 0.07 -4.87
C LEU A 214 21.82 0.52 -6.27
N THR A 215 22.21 -0.23 -7.28
CA THR A 215 22.10 0.22 -8.68
C THR A 215 21.10 -0.59 -9.50
N GLY A 216 20.69 -1.76 -8.99
CA GLY A 216 19.95 -2.75 -9.78
C GLY A 216 20.88 -3.48 -10.75
N ASN A 217 20.27 -4.21 -11.68
CA ASN A 217 20.94 -5.00 -12.71
C ASN A 217 20.07 -5.09 -13.96
N GLU A 218 20.53 -5.84 -14.98
CA GLU A 218 19.81 -6.03 -16.26
C GLU A 218 18.38 -6.57 -16.09
N TYR A 219 18.12 -7.39 -15.07
CA TYR A 219 16.77 -7.92 -14.78
C TYR A 219 15.83 -6.84 -14.25
N VAL A 220 16.35 -5.94 -13.44
CA VAL A 220 15.59 -4.76 -12.94
C VAL A 220 15.21 -3.87 -14.11
N ASP A 221 16.13 -3.65 -15.06
CA ASP A 221 15.87 -2.83 -16.25
C ASP A 221 14.84 -3.47 -17.18
N GLN A 222 14.89 -4.79 -17.35
CA GLN A 222 13.87 -5.55 -18.10
C GLN A 222 12.49 -5.39 -17.44
N LEU A 223 12.40 -5.58 -16.13
CA LEU A 223 11.16 -5.40 -15.37
C LEU A 223 10.65 -3.96 -15.51
N ARG A 224 11.51 -2.96 -15.35
CA ARG A 224 11.15 -1.53 -15.49
C ARG A 224 10.57 -1.21 -16.86
N ASN A 225 11.17 -1.76 -17.92
CA ASN A 225 10.68 -1.56 -19.29
C ASN A 225 9.32 -2.22 -19.51
N SER A 226 9.03 -3.34 -18.84
CA SER A 226 7.77 -4.08 -19.00
C SER A 226 6.57 -3.46 -18.30
N ILE A 227 6.77 -2.46 -17.43
CA ILE A 227 5.70 -1.82 -16.65
C ILE A 227 5.49 -0.34 -16.98
N GLN A 228 6.10 0.19 -18.04
CA GLN A 228 6.02 1.60 -18.39
C GLN A 228 4.58 2.10 -18.57
N ASP A 229 3.69 1.22 -19.02
CA ASP A 229 2.28 1.52 -19.27
C ASP A 229 1.40 1.45 -18.00
N GLU A 230 1.95 0.98 -16.87
CA GLU A 230 1.15 0.66 -15.68
C GLU A 230 1.12 1.77 -14.62
N ASN A 231 1.88 2.85 -14.79
CA ASN A 231 2.08 3.90 -13.77
C ASN A 231 2.44 3.30 -12.39
N ALA A 232 3.27 2.25 -12.39
CA ALA A 232 3.67 1.50 -11.20
C ALA A 232 5.13 1.80 -10.83
N GLU A 233 5.42 1.78 -9.53
CA GLU A 233 6.78 1.95 -9.01
C GLU A 233 7.49 0.61 -8.82
N ILE A 234 8.83 0.64 -8.87
CA ILE A 234 9.71 -0.48 -8.53
C ILE A 234 10.57 -0.10 -7.34
N ILE A 235 10.55 -0.95 -6.32
CA ILE A 235 11.51 -0.91 -5.21
C ILE A 235 12.53 -2.00 -5.42
N ILE A 236 13.81 -1.63 -5.37
CA ILE A 236 14.93 -2.58 -5.39
C ILE A 236 15.29 -2.90 -3.95
N LEU A 237 15.33 -4.17 -3.61
CA LEU A 237 15.82 -4.65 -2.31
C LEU A 237 16.43 -6.05 -2.43
N CYS A 238 17.20 -6.44 -1.43
CA CYS A 238 17.71 -7.81 -1.30
C CYS A 238 17.04 -8.46 -0.07
N ALA A 239 16.15 -9.43 -0.29
CA ALA A 239 15.40 -10.07 0.79
C ALA A 239 16.33 -10.78 1.81
N ALA A 240 17.50 -11.25 1.38
CA ALA A 240 18.50 -11.85 2.28
C ALA A 240 19.08 -10.80 3.24
N ILE A 241 19.47 -9.62 2.72
CA ILE A 241 19.95 -8.49 3.56
C ILE A 241 18.85 -8.01 4.49
N GLU A 242 17.60 -7.86 4.00
CA GLU A 242 16.48 -7.44 4.84
C GLU A 242 16.21 -8.42 5.99
N SER A 243 16.37 -9.72 5.74
CA SER A 243 16.26 -10.74 6.80
C SER A 243 17.34 -10.59 7.86
N GLN A 244 18.58 -10.27 7.48
CA GLN A 244 19.67 -10.01 8.42
C GLN A 244 19.44 -8.72 9.21
N ILE A 245 19.01 -7.63 8.54
CA ILE A 245 18.68 -6.37 9.20
C ILE A 245 17.59 -6.56 10.26
N ALA A 246 16.63 -7.44 10.01
CA ALA A 246 15.53 -7.73 10.93
C ALA A 246 15.97 -8.50 12.21
N GLU A 247 17.19 -9.06 12.23
CA GLU A 247 17.77 -9.75 13.40
C GLU A 247 18.42 -8.78 14.39
N PHE A 248 18.72 -7.54 13.98
CA PHE A 248 19.33 -6.54 14.87
C PHE A 248 18.28 -5.84 15.71
N ASP A 249 18.44 -5.91 17.04
CA ASP A 249 17.62 -5.17 18.00
C ASP A 249 18.19 -3.77 18.27
N ASP A 250 19.52 -3.61 18.21
CA ASP A 250 20.19 -2.33 18.46
C ASP A 250 20.16 -1.42 17.23
N PRO A 251 19.61 -0.19 17.34
CA PRO A 251 19.56 0.77 16.23
C PRO A 251 20.95 1.16 15.69
N ASP A 252 21.98 1.22 16.54
CA ASP A 252 23.34 1.59 16.13
C ASP A 252 24.00 0.46 15.34
N GLU A 253 23.83 -0.79 15.77
CA GLU A 253 24.29 -1.97 15.01
C GLU A 253 23.60 -2.04 13.65
N LYS A 254 22.29 -1.79 13.62
CA LYS A 254 21.50 -1.73 12.38
C LYS A 254 22.01 -0.64 11.44
N ALA A 255 22.32 0.54 11.96
CA ALA A 255 22.85 1.64 11.17
C ALA A 255 24.25 1.33 10.60
N MET A 256 25.11 0.69 11.40
CA MET A 256 26.43 0.23 10.95
C MET A 256 26.30 -0.79 9.81
N PHE A 257 25.45 -1.78 9.96
CA PHE A 257 25.21 -2.81 8.94
C PHE A 257 24.69 -2.20 7.63
N LEU A 258 23.70 -1.28 7.70
CA LEU A 258 23.21 -0.56 6.53
C LEU A 258 24.33 0.22 5.82
N SER A 259 25.21 0.86 6.62
CA SER A 259 26.34 1.64 6.07
C SER A 259 27.36 0.77 5.34
N GLU A 260 27.58 -0.48 5.75
CA GLU A 260 28.46 -1.43 5.04
C GLU A 260 28.00 -1.72 3.62
N TYR A 261 26.67 -1.73 3.39
CA TYR A 261 26.07 -1.87 2.06
C TYR A 261 25.83 -0.53 1.35
N GLY A 262 26.22 0.60 1.95
CA GLY A 262 25.99 1.93 1.39
C GLY A 262 24.51 2.36 1.41
N LEU A 263 23.71 1.76 2.30
CA LEU A 263 22.28 2.05 2.43
C LEU A 263 22.06 3.11 3.52
N GLU A 264 21.22 4.11 3.25
CA GLU A 264 20.75 5.08 4.24
C GLU A 264 19.58 4.54 5.08
N GLU A 265 18.78 3.65 4.48
CA GLU A 265 17.64 3.00 5.11
C GLU A 265 17.40 1.60 4.51
N SER A 266 16.68 0.75 5.24
CA SER A 266 16.33 -0.58 4.76
C SER A 266 15.37 -0.54 3.56
N GLY A 267 15.44 -1.53 2.69
CA GLY A 267 14.51 -1.71 1.59
C GLY A 267 13.08 -1.94 2.08
N LEU A 268 12.92 -2.55 3.27
CA LEU A 268 11.61 -2.70 3.92
C LEU A 268 10.99 -1.34 4.28
N ASN A 269 11.76 -0.38 4.77
CA ASN A 269 11.25 0.96 5.04
C ASN A 269 10.75 1.63 3.75
N LYS A 270 11.50 1.50 2.65
CA LYS A 270 11.07 1.99 1.33
C LYS A 270 9.81 1.27 0.86
N LEU A 271 9.71 -0.04 1.05
CA LEU A 271 8.53 -0.82 0.71
C LEU A 271 7.29 -0.37 1.48
N ILE A 272 7.42 -0.16 2.80
CA ILE A 272 6.32 0.29 3.65
C ILE A 272 5.87 1.70 3.23
N ALA A 273 6.80 2.62 3.02
CA ALA A 273 6.51 3.97 2.56
C ALA A 273 5.87 3.99 1.16
N GLY A 274 6.39 3.18 0.22
CA GLY A 274 5.83 3.00 -1.13
C GLY A 274 4.42 2.43 -1.10
N ALA A 275 4.17 1.40 -0.31
CA ALA A 275 2.84 0.81 -0.14
C ALA A 275 1.83 1.82 0.47
N TYR A 276 2.29 2.63 1.42
CA TYR A 276 1.49 3.69 2.03
C TYR A 276 1.11 4.77 1.00
N SER A 277 2.08 5.21 0.19
CA SER A 277 1.86 6.16 -0.91
C SER A 277 0.94 5.59 -2.00
N LEU A 278 1.12 4.31 -2.37
CA LEU A 278 0.34 3.62 -3.38
C LEU A 278 -1.17 3.60 -3.05
N LEU A 279 -1.51 3.60 -1.77
CA LEU A 279 -2.88 3.61 -1.27
C LEU A 279 -3.47 5.02 -1.13
N ASP A 280 -2.78 6.06 -1.62
CA ASP A 280 -3.15 7.48 -1.46
C ASP A 280 -3.35 7.86 0.02
N LEU A 281 -2.51 7.33 0.91
CA LEU A 281 -2.57 7.62 2.33
C LEU A 281 -1.69 8.81 2.69
N ILE A 282 -2.17 9.57 3.67
CA ILE A 282 -1.42 10.64 4.34
C ILE A 282 -1.57 10.51 5.84
N THR A 283 -0.64 11.12 6.56
CA THR A 283 -0.61 11.12 8.01
C THR A 283 -0.86 12.52 8.56
N TYR A 284 -1.78 12.66 9.50
CA TYR A 284 -1.84 13.81 10.38
C TYR A 284 -1.52 13.40 11.81
N PHE A 285 -1.18 14.34 12.67
CA PHE A 285 -0.78 14.07 14.04
C PHE A 285 -1.72 14.73 15.04
N THR A 286 -1.88 14.07 16.19
CA THR A 286 -2.34 14.72 17.42
C THR A 286 -1.16 14.75 18.38
N ALA A 287 -0.87 15.90 18.98
CA ALA A 287 0.27 16.08 19.85
C ALA A 287 -0.18 16.65 21.20
N GLY A 288 0.10 15.92 22.27
CA GLY A 288 -0.21 16.29 23.63
C GLY A 288 0.68 15.56 24.63
N VAL A 289 0.75 16.05 25.88
CA VAL A 289 1.59 15.48 26.94
C VAL A 289 1.25 14.00 27.22
N GLN A 290 0.00 13.60 27.06
CA GLN A 290 -0.41 12.22 27.29
C GLN A 290 0.01 11.30 26.14
N GLU A 291 -0.17 11.77 24.91
CA GLU A 291 0.10 10.98 23.72
C GLU A 291 0.46 11.89 22.53
N VAL A 292 1.47 11.50 21.77
CA VAL A 292 1.69 11.90 20.38
C VAL A 292 1.30 10.73 19.50
N ARG A 293 0.39 10.98 18.55
CA ARG A 293 -0.13 9.90 17.71
C ARG A 293 -0.24 10.31 16.26
N ALA A 294 0.18 9.40 15.38
CA ALA A 294 -0.01 9.47 13.95
C ALA A 294 -1.34 8.81 13.56
N TRP A 295 -2.10 9.46 12.68
CA TRP A 295 -3.39 9.01 12.19
C TRP A 295 -3.37 8.91 10.68
N THR A 296 -3.77 7.76 10.16
CA THR A 296 -3.86 7.51 8.71
C THR A 296 -5.20 7.94 8.16
N ILE A 297 -5.17 8.73 7.09
CA ILE A 297 -6.35 9.10 6.31
C ILE A 297 -6.05 9.03 4.81
N LYS A 298 -7.09 9.02 3.98
CA LYS A 298 -6.92 9.16 2.53
C LYS A 298 -6.63 10.61 2.16
N LYS A 299 -5.75 10.81 1.21
CA LYS A 299 -5.46 12.13 0.62
C LYS A 299 -6.75 12.76 0.10
N GLY A 300 -6.93 14.04 0.39
CA GLY A 300 -8.13 14.79 0.00
C GLY A 300 -9.30 14.70 1.00
N TRP A 301 -9.15 13.97 2.11
CA TRP A 301 -10.15 13.97 3.16
C TRP A 301 -10.23 15.33 3.87
N LYS A 302 -11.46 15.70 4.26
CA LYS A 302 -11.75 16.92 5.01
C LYS A 302 -11.63 16.68 6.51
N ALA A 303 -11.49 17.78 7.26
CA ALA A 303 -11.31 17.76 8.72
C ALA A 303 -12.36 16.92 9.48
N PRO A 304 -13.67 16.93 9.16
CA PRO A 304 -14.64 16.06 9.85
C PRO A 304 -14.36 14.58 9.64
N GLN A 305 -14.00 14.16 8.41
CA GLN A 305 -13.67 12.77 8.11
C GLN A 305 -12.39 12.33 8.84
N ALA A 306 -11.38 13.22 8.91
CA ALA A 306 -10.17 12.97 9.68
C ALA A 306 -10.47 12.83 11.18
N ALA A 307 -11.33 13.67 11.74
CA ALA A 307 -11.79 13.56 13.12
C ALA A 307 -12.51 12.23 13.39
N GLY A 308 -13.25 11.73 12.40
CA GLY A 308 -13.98 10.45 12.43
C GLY A 308 -13.07 9.23 12.62
N VAL A 309 -11.81 9.30 12.19
CA VAL A 309 -10.82 8.22 12.42
C VAL A 309 -10.48 8.08 13.91
N ILE A 310 -10.54 9.17 14.67
CA ILE A 310 -10.34 9.14 16.13
C ILE A 310 -11.56 8.51 16.80
N HIS A 311 -12.75 9.04 16.49
CA HIS A 311 -14.02 8.53 16.98
C HIS A 311 -15.18 9.06 16.12
N THR A 312 -16.21 8.24 15.89
CA THR A 312 -17.40 8.64 15.10
C THR A 312 -18.12 9.87 15.64
N ASP A 313 -18.09 10.08 16.95
CA ASP A 313 -18.70 11.27 17.58
C ASP A 313 -17.93 12.54 17.22
N PHE A 314 -16.62 12.47 17.00
CA PHE A 314 -15.82 13.62 16.56
C PHE A 314 -16.23 14.08 15.16
N GLU A 315 -16.57 13.15 14.27
CA GLU A 315 -17.11 13.49 12.95
C GLU A 315 -18.50 14.11 13.05
N ARG A 316 -19.41 13.46 13.78
CA ARG A 316 -20.80 13.91 13.92
C ARG A 316 -20.90 15.28 14.60
N GLY A 317 -20.17 15.47 15.68
CA GLY A 317 -20.17 16.70 16.49
C GLY A 317 -19.13 17.73 16.06
N PHE A 318 -18.46 17.56 14.90
CA PHE A 318 -17.37 18.42 14.48
C PHE A 318 -17.78 19.90 14.42
N ILE A 319 -17.01 20.73 15.12
CA ILE A 319 -17.18 22.20 15.16
C ILE A 319 -16.08 22.87 14.34
N LYS A 320 -14.80 22.60 14.70
CA LYS A 320 -13.62 23.18 14.07
C LYS A 320 -12.39 22.34 14.39
N ALA A 321 -11.32 22.53 13.62
CA ALA A 321 -9.99 22.02 13.90
C ALA A 321 -9.03 23.18 14.15
N GLU A 322 -8.16 23.05 15.14
CA GLU A 322 -6.97 23.90 15.32
C GLU A 322 -5.83 23.16 14.62
N VAL A 323 -5.21 23.79 13.63
CA VAL A 323 -4.18 23.18 12.78
C VAL A 323 -2.87 23.93 12.93
N ILE A 324 -1.78 23.19 13.18
CA ILE A 324 -0.42 23.72 13.22
C ILE A 324 0.39 22.95 12.16
N LYS A 325 1.15 23.67 11.34
CA LYS A 325 2.07 23.03 10.42
C LYS A 325 3.30 22.55 11.17
N LEU A 326 3.78 21.33 10.86
CA LEU A 326 4.94 20.74 11.55
C LEU A 326 6.15 21.70 11.57
N LYS A 327 6.47 22.35 10.44
CA LYS A 327 7.55 23.33 10.35
C LYS A 327 7.42 24.49 11.34
N ASP A 328 6.20 24.96 11.58
CA ASP A 328 5.95 26.02 12.56
C ASP A 328 6.12 25.47 14.00
N TYR A 329 5.66 24.23 14.24
CA TYR A 329 5.86 23.56 15.53
C TYR A 329 7.35 23.34 15.83
N GLU A 330 8.13 22.93 14.84
CA GLU A 330 9.61 22.80 14.95
C GLU A 330 10.28 24.12 15.23
N GLN A 331 9.82 25.22 14.59
CA GLN A 331 10.40 26.55 14.77
C GLN A 331 10.11 27.13 16.15
N TYR A 332 8.87 27.02 16.61
CA TYR A 332 8.40 27.65 17.86
C TYR A 332 8.45 26.71 19.07
N LYS A 333 8.74 25.42 18.86
CA LYS A 333 9.00 24.41 19.89
C LYS A 333 7.83 24.03 20.81
N SER A 334 6.70 24.75 20.75
CA SER A 334 5.52 24.43 21.57
C SER A 334 4.23 24.98 20.96
N GLU A 335 3.10 24.36 21.30
CA GLU A 335 1.77 24.86 20.92
C GLU A 335 1.51 26.28 21.43
N ALA A 336 1.91 26.57 22.68
CA ALA A 336 1.74 27.90 23.27
C ALA A 336 2.47 28.97 22.46
N ALA A 337 3.73 28.74 22.11
CA ALA A 337 4.51 29.67 21.30
C ALA A 337 3.96 29.78 19.85
N CYS A 338 3.47 28.70 19.26
CA CYS A 338 2.75 28.76 17.97
C CYS A 338 1.50 29.65 18.08
N ARG A 339 0.75 29.56 19.18
CA ARG A 339 -0.46 30.39 19.43
C ARG A 339 -0.13 31.85 19.56
N GLU A 340 0.89 32.20 20.35
CA GLU A 340 1.37 33.57 20.53
C GLU A 340 1.85 34.21 19.22
N ASN A 341 2.42 33.41 18.32
CA ASN A 341 2.94 33.87 17.02
C ASN A 341 1.91 33.74 15.89
N GLY A 342 0.62 33.44 16.19
CA GLY A 342 -0.44 33.35 15.19
C GLY A 342 -0.27 32.19 14.18
N LYS A 343 0.38 31.09 14.61
CA LYS A 343 0.66 29.91 13.77
C LYS A 343 -0.36 28.80 13.92
N ILE A 344 -1.41 29.02 14.70
CA ILE A 344 -2.54 28.11 14.79
C ILE A 344 -3.65 28.60 13.88
N ALA A 345 -3.91 27.87 12.82
CA ALA A 345 -5.06 28.11 11.96
C ALA A 345 -6.31 27.47 12.56
N ILE A 346 -7.44 28.21 12.48
CA ILE A 346 -8.76 27.69 12.88
C ILE A 346 -9.49 27.32 11.60
N GLU A 347 -9.73 26.04 11.40
CA GLU A 347 -10.25 25.48 10.17
C GLU A 347 -11.64 24.88 10.35
N GLY A 348 -12.49 25.05 9.33
CA GLY A 348 -13.87 24.57 9.32
C GLY A 348 -14.02 23.21 8.62
N LYS A 349 -15.28 22.85 8.35
CA LYS A 349 -15.65 21.54 7.77
C LYS A 349 -15.09 21.28 6.38
N GLU A 350 -14.80 22.33 5.62
CA GLU A 350 -14.31 22.23 4.23
C GLU A 350 -12.79 22.13 4.13
N TYR A 351 -12.08 22.23 5.25
CA TYR A 351 -10.62 22.12 5.25
C TYR A 351 -10.17 20.73 4.81
N VAL A 352 -9.38 20.70 3.76
CA VAL A 352 -8.71 19.48 3.28
C VAL A 352 -7.44 19.28 4.09
N VAL A 353 -7.33 18.15 4.77
CA VAL A 353 -6.17 17.84 5.63
C VAL A 353 -4.95 17.58 4.76
N HIS A 354 -3.81 18.13 5.16
CA HIS A 354 -2.53 17.93 4.50
C HIS A 354 -1.64 16.98 5.29
N ASP A 355 -0.78 16.28 4.57
CA ASP A 355 0.20 15.40 5.19
C ASP A 355 1.14 16.17 6.13
N GLY A 356 1.26 15.68 7.36
CA GLY A 356 2.05 16.32 8.42
C GLY A 356 1.33 17.40 9.23
N ASP A 357 0.04 17.62 9.01
CA ASP A 357 -0.73 18.54 9.86
C ASP A 357 -0.78 18.04 11.31
N ILE A 358 -0.58 18.94 12.27
CA ILE A 358 -0.83 18.68 13.70
C ILE A 358 -2.18 19.27 14.04
N MET A 359 -3.13 18.42 14.46
CA MET A 359 -4.54 18.80 14.55
C MET A 359 -5.10 18.59 15.95
N HIS A 360 -5.90 19.55 16.38
CA HIS A 360 -6.71 19.43 17.57
C HIS A 360 -8.17 19.71 17.24
N PHE A 361 -9.03 18.70 17.38
CA PHE A 361 -10.45 18.79 17.02
C PHE A 361 -11.29 19.29 18.17
N ARG A 362 -12.23 20.21 17.87
CA ARG A 362 -13.28 20.67 18.76
C ARG A 362 -14.61 20.13 18.26
N PHE A 363 -15.30 19.42 19.11
CA PHE A 363 -16.58 18.79 18.80
C PHE A 363 -17.55 18.93 19.98
N ASN A 364 -18.83 18.77 19.68
CA ASN A 364 -19.90 18.72 20.69
C ASN A 364 -20.86 17.59 20.31
N VAL A 365 -21.15 16.70 21.26
CA VAL A 365 -22.04 15.52 21.10
C VAL A 365 -23.17 15.63 22.09
#